data_e17358f9a001aa4a0269d09abfae410e
#
_entry.id   e17358f9a001aa4a0269d09abfae410e
#
_cell.length_a   1.000
_cell.length_b   1.000
_cell.length_c   1.000
_cell.angle_alpha   90.00
_cell.angle_beta   90.00
_cell.angle_gamma   90.00
#
_symmetry.space_group_name_H-M   'P 1'
#
loop_
_entity.id
_entity.type
_entity.pdbx_description
1 polymer ?
#
loop_
_entity_poly.entity_id
_entity_poly.type
_entity_poly.pdbx_seq_one_letter_code
_entity_poly.pdbx_strand_id
1 'polypeptide(L)'
;ADVMTMRSGIRIPQNVQREIRSDTANVQGKHQVQMFFERTAPIGSVPREFKYQGIDPAITMQVLEAVVPESAEAFLKKELLQKLNVSQFHWPEDISGLPKSAAGSSMRSRDMVKWGLLVRQHGQFNGEQLIPAAFIKRATSALCAPSDTNSYGYFFWQHTAMIEEMQTTCTTCRGAGGQFIFLFPKQDVVVVVTSHNKGMGPLLKTLPGRVLPFFPPTD
;
A
#
# COMPACT_ATOMS: atom_id res chain seq x y z
N ALA A 1 8.68 -11.33 -1.89
CA ALA A 1 9.28 -10.00 -2.13
C ALA A 1 8.74 -9.39 -3.43
N ASP A 2 8.82 -10.09 -4.57
CA ASP A 2 8.50 -9.54 -5.90
C ASP A 2 7.07 -9.02 -6.00
N VAL A 3 6.11 -9.75 -5.48
CA VAL A 3 4.69 -9.34 -5.43
C VAL A 3 4.53 -8.04 -4.64
N MET A 4 5.11 -7.94 -3.45
CA MET A 4 5.00 -6.72 -2.62
C MET A 4 5.74 -5.50 -3.23
N THR A 5 6.65 -5.72 -4.17
CA THR A 5 7.32 -4.66 -4.92
C THR A 5 6.69 -4.39 -6.30
N MET A 6 5.48 -4.90 -6.57
CA MET A 6 4.81 -4.76 -7.87
C MET A 6 5.62 -5.34 -9.05
N ARG A 7 6.36 -6.41 -8.79
CA ARG A 7 7.23 -7.09 -9.77
C ARG A 7 6.96 -8.59 -9.87
N SER A 8 5.71 -9.02 -9.71
CA SER A 8 5.33 -10.43 -9.89
C SER A 8 5.66 -10.98 -11.28
N GLY A 9 5.73 -10.12 -12.29
CA GLY A 9 5.86 -10.52 -13.68
C GLY A 9 4.55 -10.92 -14.34
N ILE A 10 3.45 -10.95 -13.59
CA ILE A 10 2.13 -11.26 -14.15
C ILE A 10 1.70 -10.15 -15.10
N ARG A 11 1.31 -10.54 -16.31
CA ARG A 11 0.89 -9.65 -17.39
C ARG A 11 -0.36 -10.21 -18.04
N ILE A 12 -1.52 -9.73 -17.62
CA ILE A 12 -2.84 -10.15 -18.13
C ILE A 12 -3.41 -9.00 -18.97
N PRO A 13 -3.80 -9.23 -20.23
CA PRO A 13 -4.45 -8.24 -21.07
C PRO A 13 -5.74 -7.72 -20.44
N GLN A 14 -6.11 -6.47 -20.72
CA GLN A 14 -7.28 -5.83 -20.07
C GLN A 14 -8.61 -6.52 -20.39
N ASN A 15 -8.77 -7.04 -21.62
CA ASN A 15 -9.95 -7.82 -22.00
C ASN A 15 -10.06 -9.09 -21.13
N VAL A 16 -8.95 -9.82 -20.94
CA VAL A 16 -8.91 -11.03 -20.11
C VAL A 16 -9.15 -10.69 -18.62
N GLN A 17 -8.62 -9.57 -18.14
CA GLN A 17 -8.94 -9.10 -16.77
C GLN A 17 -10.44 -8.81 -16.60
N ARG A 18 -11.11 -8.28 -17.63
CA ARG A 18 -12.57 -8.07 -17.62
C ARG A 18 -13.33 -9.39 -17.61
N GLU A 19 -12.91 -10.36 -18.41
CA GLU A 19 -13.47 -11.72 -18.40
C GLU A 19 -13.38 -12.35 -17.01
N ILE A 20 -12.20 -12.35 -16.39
CA ILE A 20 -11.99 -12.85 -15.03
C ILE A 20 -12.93 -12.16 -14.05
N ARG A 21 -13.08 -10.84 -14.12
CA ARG A 21 -13.96 -10.09 -13.21
C ARG A 21 -15.46 -10.35 -13.43
N SER A 22 -15.87 -10.81 -14.60
CA SER A 22 -17.25 -11.18 -14.89
C SER A 22 -17.59 -12.63 -14.51
N ASP A 23 -16.58 -13.47 -14.33
CA ASP A 23 -16.73 -14.90 -14.01
C ASP A 23 -16.80 -15.14 -12.50
N THR A 24 -17.83 -14.58 -11.86
CA THR A 24 -17.98 -14.62 -10.41
C THR A 24 -18.16 -16.04 -9.83
N ALA A 25 -18.55 -17.01 -10.65
CA ALA A 25 -18.72 -18.40 -10.24
C ALA A 25 -17.38 -19.13 -10.06
N ASN A 26 -16.39 -18.82 -10.91
CA ASN A 26 -15.13 -19.55 -10.96
C ASN A 26 -13.95 -18.84 -10.30
N VAL A 27 -14.14 -17.63 -9.75
CA VAL A 27 -13.06 -16.84 -9.14
C VAL A 27 -13.09 -16.81 -7.61
N GLN A 28 -13.98 -17.57 -6.98
CA GLN A 28 -14.08 -17.59 -5.52
C GLN A 28 -12.83 -18.15 -4.83
N GLY A 29 -12.47 -17.56 -3.69
CA GLY A 29 -11.33 -17.96 -2.90
C GLY A 29 -10.02 -17.94 -3.72
N LYS A 30 -9.24 -19.00 -3.63
CA LYS A 30 -7.93 -19.14 -4.30
C LYS A 30 -8.00 -19.20 -5.84
N HIS A 31 -9.16 -19.45 -6.42
CA HIS A 31 -9.31 -19.61 -7.86
C HIS A 31 -9.01 -18.32 -8.65
N GLN A 32 -9.26 -17.14 -8.05
CA GLN A 32 -8.88 -15.88 -8.69
C GLN A 32 -7.37 -15.81 -8.99
N VAL A 33 -6.54 -16.16 -8.02
CA VAL A 33 -5.08 -16.12 -8.19
C VAL A 33 -4.62 -17.24 -9.11
N GLN A 34 -5.25 -18.42 -9.05
CA GLN A 34 -5.00 -19.49 -10.01
C GLN A 34 -5.24 -19.01 -11.44
N MET A 35 -6.38 -18.37 -11.72
CA MET A 35 -6.68 -17.79 -13.03
C MET A 35 -5.65 -16.73 -13.46
N PHE A 36 -5.10 -15.94 -12.53
CA PHE A 36 -4.03 -15.01 -12.88
C PHE A 36 -2.78 -15.73 -13.42
N PHE A 37 -2.40 -16.84 -12.82
CA PHE A 37 -1.26 -17.64 -13.26
C PHE A 37 -1.55 -18.39 -14.57
N GLU A 38 -2.76 -18.85 -14.79
CA GLU A 38 -3.17 -19.55 -16.01
C GLU A 38 -3.29 -18.62 -17.22
N ARG A 39 -3.66 -17.35 -16.99
CA ARG A 39 -3.96 -16.38 -18.05
C ARG A 39 -2.87 -15.35 -18.27
N THR A 40 -1.77 -15.40 -17.51
CA THR A 40 -0.64 -14.48 -17.71
C THR A 40 0.18 -14.87 -18.94
N ALA A 41 0.77 -13.86 -19.58
CA ALA A 41 1.89 -14.12 -20.49
C ALA A 41 3.03 -14.83 -19.72
N PRO A 42 3.96 -15.51 -20.40
CA PRO A 42 5.09 -16.16 -19.75
C PRO A 42 5.83 -15.21 -18.80
N ILE A 43 6.06 -15.67 -17.59
CA ILE A 43 6.76 -14.87 -16.57
C ILE A 43 8.26 -14.95 -16.83
N GLY A 44 8.85 -13.81 -17.14
CA GLY A 44 10.29 -13.70 -17.42
C GLY A 44 11.18 -13.94 -16.20
N SER A 45 12.49 -14.01 -16.44
CA SER A 45 13.53 -14.12 -15.40
C SER A 45 13.57 -12.87 -14.52
N VAL A 46 14.21 -12.97 -13.35
CA VAL A 46 14.45 -11.83 -12.46
C VAL A 46 15.72 -11.06 -12.89
N PRO A 47 15.78 -9.75 -12.66
CA PRO A 47 14.76 -8.89 -12.04
C PRO A 47 13.63 -8.58 -13.01
N ARG A 48 12.38 -8.63 -12.52
CA ARG A 48 11.20 -8.31 -13.32
C ARG A 48 10.88 -6.82 -13.27
N GLU A 49 10.28 -6.33 -14.34
CA GLU A 49 9.87 -4.94 -14.44
C GLU A 49 8.77 -4.59 -13.43
N PHE A 50 8.85 -3.37 -12.90
CA PHE A 50 7.81 -2.79 -12.07
C PHE A 50 6.53 -2.54 -12.90
N LYS A 51 5.39 -2.97 -12.38
CA LYS A 51 4.08 -2.63 -12.92
C LYS A 51 3.08 -2.42 -11.79
N TYR A 52 2.68 -1.17 -11.59
CA TYR A 52 1.66 -0.84 -10.60
C TYR A 52 0.31 -1.42 -11.03
N GLN A 53 -0.18 -2.42 -10.32
CA GLN A 53 -1.41 -3.15 -10.68
C GLN A 53 -2.06 -3.79 -9.45
N GLY A 54 -3.39 -4.00 -9.50
CA GLY A 54 -4.14 -4.60 -8.38
C GLY A 54 -3.94 -6.11 -8.21
N ILE A 55 -3.34 -6.79 -9.20
CA ILE A 55 -3.09 -8.24 -9.14
C ILE A 55 -2.11 -8.60 -8.02
N ASP A 56 -1.04 -7.82 -7.86
CA ASP A 56 -0.01 -8.09 -6.86
C ASP A 56 -0.55 -8.01 -5.42
N PRO A 57 -1.30 -6.96 -5.00
CA PRO A 57 -1.97 -6.99 -3.70
C PRO A 57 -2.97 -8.14 -3.54
N ALA A 58 -3.72 -8.51 -4.58
CA ALA A 58 -4.66 -9.63 -4.53
C ALA A 58 -3.96 -10.96 -4.23
N ILE A 59 -2.80 -11.22 -4.87
CA ILE A 59 -1.97 -12.39 -4.56
C ILE A 59 -1.49 -12.33 -3.10
N THR A 60 -1.08 -11.15 -2.61
CA THR A 60 -0.63 -11.01 -1.22
C THR A 60 -1.76 -11.33 -0.24
N MET A 61 -2.99 -10.90 -0.53
CA MET A 61 -4.17 -11.21 0.29
C MET A 61 -4.45 -12.72 0.30
N GLN A 62 -4.35 -13.38 -0.84
CA GLN A 62 -4.50 -14.84 -0.94
C GLN A 62 -3.45 -15.60 -0.12
N VAL A 63 -2.20 -15.14 -0.14
CA VAL A 63 -1.14 -15.72 0.70
C VAL A 63 -1.46 -15.52 2.17
N LEU A 64 -1.92 -14.32 2.56
CA LEU A 64 -2.32 -14.05 3.94
C LEU A 64 -3.45 -14.99 4.37
N GLU A 65 -4.53 -15.09 3.57
CA GLU A 65 -5.65 -16.00 3.84
C GLU A 65 -5.21 -17.45 4.03
N ALA A 66 -4.22 -17.89 3.26
CA ALA A 66 -3.74 -19.27 3.31
C ALA A 66 -2.85 -19.59 4.53
N VAL A 67 -2.26 -18.58 5.18
CA VAL A 67 -1.26 -18.81 6.25
C VAL A 67 -1.73 -18.39 7.65
N VAL A 68 -2.81 -17.61 7.75
CA VAL A 68 -3.37 -17.22 9.05
C VAL A 68 -4.33 -18.30 9.59
N PRO A 69 -4.50 -18.40 10.92
CA PRO A 69 -5.35 -19.45 11.52
C PRO A 69 -6.85 -19.23 11.30
N GLU A 70 -7.25 -18.02 11.02
CA GLU A 70 -8.64 -17.61 10.74
C GLU A 70 -8.70 -17.00 9.33
N SER A 71 -9.75 -16.25 8.99
CA SER A 71 -9.75 -15.48 7.75
C SER A 71 -8.76 -14.31 7.83
N ALA A 72 -8.23 -13.86 6.67
CA ALA A 72 -7.35 -12.70 6.60
C ALA A 72 -8.00 -11.46 7.22
N GLU A 73 -9.31 -11.27 7.03
CA GLU A 73 -10.06 -10.16 7.63
C GLU A 73 -10.09 -10.26 9.16
N ALA A 74 -10.46 -11.42 9.70
CA ALA A 74 -10.53 -11.63 11.15
C ALA A 74 -9.14 -11.44 11.79
N PHE A 75 -8.10 -12.00 11.18
CA PHE A 75 -6.73 -11.83 11.62
C PHE A 75 -6.30 -10.36 11.66
N LEU A 76 -6.47 -9.64 10.55
CA LEU A 76 -6.08 -8.21 10.46
C LEU A 76 -6.91 -7.34 11.42
N LYS A 77 -8.19 -7.65 11.58
CA LYS A 77 -9.06 -6.95 12.53
C LYS A 77 -8.56 -7.11 13.96
N LYS A 78 -8.26 -8.34 14.37
CA LYS A 78 -7.80 -8.67 15.71
C LYS A 78 -6.37 -8.18 15.99
N GLU A 79 -5.44 -8.54 15.11
CA GLU A 79 -4.01 -8.35 15.38
C GLU A 79 -3.50 -6.94 15.02
N LEU A 80 -4.29 -6.17 14.27
CA LEU A 80 -3.87 -4.84 13.84
C LEU A 80 -4.90 -3.75 14.12
N LEU A 81 -6.11 -3.82 13.54
CA LEU A 81 -7.07 -2.72 13.64
C LEU A 81 -7.53 -2.48 15.08
N GLN A 82 -7.82 -3.52 15.85
CA GLN A 82 -8.21 -3.41 17.26
C GLN A 82 -7.04 -2.86 18.11
N LYS A 83 -5.82 -3.31 17.87
CA LYS A 83 -4.63 -2.84 18.58
C LYS A 83 -4.30 -1.38 18.25
N LEU A 84 -4.60 -0.93 17.05
CA LEU A 84 -4.56 0.48 16.64
C LEU A 84 -5.78 1.28 17.15
N ASN A 85 -6.71 0.67 17.86
CA ASN A 85 -7.97 1.29 18.26
C ASN A 85 -8.73 1.90 17.07
N VAL A 86 -8.80 1.16 15.94
CA VAL A 86 -9.58 1.48 14.75
C VAL A 86 -10.87 0.69 14.80
N SER A 87 -11.95 1.34 15.19
CA SER A 87 -13.26 0.71 15.37
C SER A 87 -14.22 0.96 14.20
N GLN A 88 -13.98 2.00 13.42
CA GLN A 88 -14.81 2.36 12.28
C GLN A 88 -14.02 2.26 10.99
N PHE A 89 -14.20 1.17 10.30
CA PHE A 89 -13.68 0.92 8.96
C PHE A 89 -14.69 0.12 8.16
N HIS A 90 -14.60 0.25 6.85
CA HIS A 90 -15.32 -0.60 5.92
C HIS A 90 -14.31 -1.19 4.95
N TRP A 91 -14.33 -2.51 4.82
CA TRP A 91 -13.44 -3.24 3.93
C TRP A 91 -14.29 -4.15 3.04
N PRO A 92 -14.66 -3.70 1.85
CA PRO A 92 -15.49 -4.50 0.95
C PRO A 92 -14.71 -5.70 0.44
N GLU A 93 -15.40 -6.77 0.17
CA GLU A 93 -14.86 -7.94 -0.52
C GLU A 93 -14.66 -7.65 -2.01
N ASP A 94 -13.71 -8.33 -2.61
CA ASP A 94 -13.58 -8.43 -4.06
C ASP A 94 -14.38 -9.63 -4.59
N ILE A 95 -14.26 -9.91 -5.88
CA ILE A 95 -14.99 -11.01 -6.52
C ILE A 95 -14.56 -12.41 -6.02
N SER A 96 -13.45 -12.53 -5.31
CA SER A 96 -13.02 -13.80 -4.69
C SER A 96 -13.61 -14.04 -3.30
N GLY A 97 -14.36 -13.07 -2.77
CA GLY A 97 -14.87 -13.11 -1.39
C GLY A 97 -13.84 -12.74 -0.33
N LEU A 98 -12.66 -12.25 -0.73
CA LEU A 98 -11.64 -11.76 0.18
C LEU A 98 -11.66 -10.22 0.27
N PRO A 99 -11.15 -9.63 1.36
CA PRO A 99 -11.03 -8.19 1.46
C PRO A 99 -10.25 -7.59 0.28
N LYS A 100 -10.80 -6.54 -0.33
CA LYS A 100 -10.12 -5.82 -1.42
C LYS A 100 -8.77 -5.29 -0.97
N SER A 101 -7.71 -5.80 -1.54
CA SER A 101 -6.34 -5.46 -1.16
C SER A 101 -5.75 -4.28 -1.94
N ALA A 102 -6.32 -3.95 -3.10
CA ALA A 102 -5.79 -2.91 -3.98
C ALA A 102 -6.47 -1.55 -3.80
N ALA A 103 -7.72 -1.50 -3.37
CA ALA A 103 -8.49 -0.27 -3.17
C ALA A 103 -9.84 -0.57 -2.51
N GLY A 104 -10.55 0.48 -2.09
CA GLY A 104 -11.96 0.38 -1.69
C GLY A 104 -12.20 0.31 -0.18
N SER A 105 -11.18 0.13 0.63
CA SER A 105 -11.34 0.28 2.08
C SER A 105 -11.58 1.75 2.45
N SER A 106 -12.36 1.98 3.49
CA SER A 106 -12.56 3.31 4.06
C SER A 106 -12.43 3.30 5.57
N MET A 107 -11.86 4.36 6.10
CA MET A 107 -11.70 4.61 7.52
C MET A 107 -11.63 6.12 7.79
N ARG A 108 -11.72 6.52 9.05
CA ARG A 108 -11.59 7.93 9.42
C ARG A 108 -10.18 8.43 9.15
N SER A 109 -10.04 9.70 8.77
CA SER A 109 -8.71 10.32 8.57
C SER A 109 -7.83 10.22 9.82
N ARG A 110 -8.40 10.34 11.02
CA ARG A 110 -7.68 10.15 12.28
C ARG A 110 -7.16 8.71 12.49
N ASP A 111 -7.85 7.72 11.96
CA ASP A 111 -7.40 6.34 12.00
C ASP A 111 -6.30 6.08 10.97
N MET A 112 -6.32 6.77 9.82
CA MET A 112 -5.20 6.77 8.88
C MET A 112 -3.92 7.35 9.50
N VAL A 113 -4.02 8.33 10.40
CA VAL A 113 -2.85 8.85 11.16
C VAL A 113 -2.21 7.75 11.99
N LYS A 114 -2.99 6.87 12.62
CA LYS A 114 -2.46 5.74 13.42
C LYS A 114 -1.62 4.77 12.59
N TRP A 115 -2.01 4.55 11.32
CA TRP A 115 -1.19 3.78 10.37
C TRP A 115 0.15 4.47 10.11
N GLY A 116 0.12 5.76 9.86
CA GLY A 116 1.34 6.56 9.69
C GLY A 116 2.23 6.52 10.93
N LEU A 117 1.66 6.66 12.12
CA LEU A 117 2.38 6.59 13.39
C LEU A 117 3.00 5.20 13.62
N LEU A 118 2.26 4.12 13.32
CA LEU A 118 2.79 2.76 13.40
C LEU A 118 4.05 2.59 12.53
N VAL A 119 3.99 3.09 11.30
CA VAL A 119 5.15 3.01 10.38
C VAL A 119 6.30 3.89 10.88
N ARG A 120 6.02 5.15 11.30
CA ARG A 120 6.99 6.09 11.85
C ARG A 120 7.69 5.51 13.09
N GLN A 121 6.96 4.82 13.94
CA GLN A 121 7.46 4.17 15.15
C GLN A 121 8.01 2.75 14.90
N HIS A 122 8.40 2.46 13.67
CA HIS A 122 9.01 1.17 13.30
C HIS A 122 8.17 -0.06 13.69
N GLY A 123 6.86 0.06 13.55
CA GLY A 123 5.93 -1.03 13.85
C GLY A 123 5.49 -1.11 15.31
N GLN A 124 5.88 -0.15 16.14
CA GLN A 124 5.43 -0.03 17.52
C GLN A 124 4.22 0.90 17.63
N PHE A 125 3.27 0.56 18.49
CA PHE A 125 2.13 1.41 18.83
C PHE A 125 1.73 1.22 20.27
N ASN A 126 1.58 2.32 21.02
CA ASN A 126 1.27 2.31 22.46
C ASN A 126 2.18 1.40 23.30
N GLY A 127 3.47 1.31 22.96
CA GLY A 127 4.45 0.49 23.66
C GLY A 127 4.47 -1.00 23.22
N GLU A 128 3.55 -1.44 22.37
CA GLU A 128 3.51 -2.80 21.83
C GLU A 128 4.14 -2.85 20.43
N GLN A 129 5.01 -3.84 20.19
CA GLN A 129 5.57 -4.10 18.85
C GLN A 129 4.57 -4.93 18.05
N LEU A 130 3.79 -4.30 17.17
CA LEU A 130 2.77 -4.95 16.35
C LEU A 130 3.35 -5.56 15.07
N ILE A 131 4.33 -4.90 14.48
CA ILE A 131 5.01 -5.33 13.25
C ILE A 131 6.52 -5.28 13.50
N PRO A 132 7.30 -6.31 13.15
CA PRO A 132 8.74 -6.30 13.36
C PRO A 132 9.42 -5.07 12.75
N ALA A 133 10.25 -4.36 13.51
CA ALA A 133 10.94 -3.15 13.05
C ALA A 133 11.76 -3.38 11.77
N ALA A 134 12.42 -4.52 11.66
CA ALA A 134 13.17 -4.91 10.46
C ALA A 134 12.27 -5.03 9.22
N PHE A 135 11.01 -5.50 9.39
CA PHE A 135 10.04 -5.55 8.30
C PHE A 135 9.63 -4.14 7.85
N ILE A 136 9.30 -3.25 8.79
CA ILE A 136 8.95 -1.85 8.46
C ILE A 136 10.12 -1.17 7.74
N LYS A 137 11.34 -1.30 8.25
CA LYS A 137 12.55 -0.78 7.61
C LYS A 137 12.69 -1.29 6.16
N ARG A 138 12.47 -2.58 5.95
CA ARG A 138 12.51 -3.18 4.61
C ARG A 138 11.36 -2.69 3.73
N ALA A 139 10.15 -2.65 4.27
CA ALA A 139 8.95 -2.25 3.53
C ALA A 139 9.02 -0.79 3.03
N THR A 140 9.63 0.09 3.82
CA THR A 140 9.78 1.52 3.49
C THR A 140 11.12 1.86 2.80
N SER A 141 11.94 0.88 2.46
CA SER A 141 13.19 1.11 1.73
C SER A 141 12.97 1.14 0.21
N ALA A 142 13.90 1.78 -0.53
CA ALA A 142 13.89 1.85 -1.99
C ALA A 142 14.34 0.50 -2.59
N LEU A 143 13.40 -0.42 -2.81
CA LEU A 143 13.68 -1.76 -3.35
C LEU A 143 13.65 -1.81 -4.88
N CYS A 144 12.99 -0.87 -5.51
CA CYS A 144 13.06 -0.60 -6.94
C CYS A 144 12.77 0.88 -7.22
N ALA A 145 13.18 1.36 -8.38
CA ALA A 145 13.01 2.75 -8.81
C ALA A 145 12.15 2.80 -10.08
N PRO A 146 10.81 3.00 -9.96
CA PRO A 146 9.93 3.13 -11.11
C PRO A 146 10.18 4.41 -11.93
N SER A 147 10.77 5.44 -11.35
CA SER A 147 11.16 6.69 -12.02
C SER A 147 12.25 7.40 -11.22
N ASP A 148 12.84 8.46 -11.78
CA ASP A 148 13.90 9.24 -11.16
C ASP A 148 13.49 9.88 -9.82
N THR A 149 12.22 10.20 -9.65
CA THR A 149 11.70 10.86 -8.46
C THR A 149 10.93 9.93 -7.52
N ASN A 150 10.75 8.65 -7.89
CA ASN A 150 10.00 7.70 -7.09
C ASN A 150 10.74 6.37 -6.98
N SER A 151 10.81 5.87 -5.75
CA SER A 151 11.17 4.49 -5.45
C SER A 151 9.98 3.77 -4.82
N TYR A 152 10.07 2.44 -4.74
CA TYR A 152 9.01 1.61 -4.21
C TYR A 152 9.56 0.51 -3.32
N GLY A 153 8.95 0.34 -2.15
CA GLY A 153 9.21 -0.75 -1.24
C GLY A 153 8.07 -1.79 -1.25
N TYR A 154 7.73 -2.34 -0.09
CA TYR A 154 6.59 -3.24 0.03
C TYR A 154 5.29 -2.43 0.14
N PHE A 155 4.67 -2.13 -1.01
CA PHE A 155 3.46 -1.30 -1.14
C PHE A 155 3.60 0.14 -0.66
N PHE A 156 4.81 0.59 -0.31
CA PHE A 156 5.11 1.98 0.02
C PHE A 156 5.83 2.66 -1.14
N TRP A 157 5.36 3.86 -1.47
CA TRP A 157 6.07 4.76 -2.34
C TRP A 157 7.08 5.59 -1.54
N GLN A 158 8.21 5.84 -2.12
CA GLN A 158 9.10 6.91 -1.70
C GLN A 158 9.12 7.96 -2.78
N HIS A 159 9.00 9.21 -2.39
CA HIS A 159 8.98 10.34 -3.29
C HIS A 159 10.01 11.35 -2.85
N THR A 160 10.82 11.79 -3.80
CA THR A 160 11.77 12.88 -3.63
C THR A 160 11.15 14.15 -4.20
N ALA A 161 10.93 15.13 -3.33
CA ALA A 161 10.41 16.45 -3.68
C ALA A 161 11.47 17.52 -3.47
N MET A 162 11.43 18.57 -4.28
CA MET A 162 12.18 19.81 -4.04
C MET A 162 11.25 20.77 -3.30
N ILE A 163 11.73 21.31 -2.19
CA ILE A 163 11.08 22.36 -1.41
C ILE A 163 12.06 23.50 -1.35
N GLU A 164 11.75 24.59 -2.09
CA GLU A 164 12.73 25.64 -2.36
C GLU A 164 14.01 25.02 -2.97
N GLU A 165 15.14 25.17 -2.35
CA GLU A 165 16.42 24.57 -2.80
C GLU A 165 16.76 23.25 -2.08
N MET A 166 15.91 22.79 -1.15
CA MET A 166 16.15 21.58 -0.37
C MET A 166 15.47 20.37 -0.97
N GLN A 167 16.24 19.32 -1.19
CA GLN A 167 15.72 18.00 -1.52
C GLN A 167 15.21 17.30 -0.25
N THR A 168 13.94 16.88 -0.26
CA THR A 168 13.36 16.07 0.81
C THR A 168 12.78 14.78 0.27
N THR A 169 12.90 13.71 1.04
CA THR A 169 12.32 12.42 0.71
C THR A 169 11.23 12.08 1.71
N CYS A 170 10.08 11.66 1.21
CA CYS A 170 8.98 11.18 2.05
C CYS A 170 8.55 9.78 1.63
N THR A 171 8.13 8.99 2.62
CA THR A 171 7.41 7.74 2.37
C THR A 171 5.92 8.03 2.27
N THR A 172 5.23 7.45 1.28
CA THR A 172 3.81 7.73 1.08
C THR A 172 3.00 6.45 0.82
N CYS A 173 1.79 6.40 1.43
CA CYS A 173 0.71 5.56 0.93
C CYS A 173 -0.18 6.43 0.04
N ARG A 174 -0.59 5.91 -1.12
CA ARG A 174 -1.32 6.68 -2.14
C ARG A 174 -2.59 5.96 -2.52
N GLY A 175 -3.72 6.63 -2.38
CA GLY A 175 -5.04 6.14 -2.78
C GLY A 175 -5.69 7.01 -3.84
N ALA A 176 -6.53 6.41 -4.68
CA ALA A 176 -7.28 7.11 -5.72
C ALA A 176 -8.10 8.26 -5.11
N GLY A 177 -8.27 9.33 -5.88
CA GLY A 177 -8.99 10.52 -5.40
C GLY A 177 -8.17 11.45 -4.52
N GLY A 178 -6.89 11.15 -4.25
CA GLY A 178 -6.02 12.00 -3.43
C GLY A 178 -6.07 11.65 -1.94
N GLN A 179 -6.16 10.38 -1.64
CA GLN A 179 -5.96 9.86 -0.29
C GLN A 179 -4.47 9.65 -0.06
N PHE A 180 -3.91 10.27 0.96
CA PHE A 180 -2.49 10.12 1.27
C PHE A 180 -2.23 9.93 2.75
N ILE A 181 -1.21 9.12 3.03
CA ILE A 181 -0.45 9.18 4.28
C ILE A 181 0.97 9.54 3.87
N PHE A 182 1.47 10.70 4.30
CA PHE A 182 2.84 11.11 4.13
C PHE A 182 3.60 10.94 5.43
N LEU A 183 4.78 10.38 5.34
CA LEU A 183 5.74 10.30 6.44
C LEU A 183 6.98 11.10 6.04
N PHE A 184 7.31 12.09 6.83
CA PHE A 184 8.50 12.93 6.68
C PHE A 184 9.49 12.61 7.80
N PRO A 185 10.43 11.68 7.57
CA PRO A 185 11.32 11.20 8.66
C PRO A 185 12.19 12.30 9.25
N LYS A 186 12.69 13.23 8.43
CA LYS A 186 13.56 14.33 8.89
C LYS A 186 12.85 15.33 9.80
N GLN A 187 11.55 15.53 9.59
CA GLN A 187 10.72 16.45 10.39
C GLN A 187 9.96 15.74 11.49
N ASP A 188 10.05 14.41 11.52
CA ASP A 188 9.30 13.55 12.43
C ASP A 188 7.77 13.76 12.37
N VAL A 189 7.24 13.98 11.17
CA VAL A 189 5.83 14.35 10.92
C VAL A 189 5.12 13.31 10.08
N VAL A 190 3.87 13.04 10.45
CA VAL A 190 2.90 12.28 9.66
C VAL A 190 1.77 13.22 9.22
N VAL A 191 1.50 13.26 7.92
CA VAL A 191 0.41 14.05 7.36
C VAL A 191 -0.56 13.14 6.64
N VAL A 192 -1.84 13.25 6.98
CA VAL A 192 -2.92 12.55 6.28
C VAL A 192 -3.75 13.54 5.49
N VAL A 193 -4.01 13.21 4.25
CA VAL A 193 -4.91 13.96 3.37
C VAL A 193 -6.02 13.02 2.90
N THR A 194 -7.25 13.49 3.01
CA THR A 194 -8.42 12.86 2.40
C THR A 194 -9.06 13.87 1.46
N SER A 195 -9.25 13.49 0.23
CA SER A 195 -9.83 14.37 -0.79
C SER A 195 -10.62 13.59 -1.83
N HIS A 196 -11.36 14.32 -2.67
CA HIS A 196 -12.07 13.74 -3.80
C HIS A 196 -11.68 14.48 -5.09
N ASN A 197 -10.46 14.21 -5.56
CA ASN A 197 -9.86 14.85 -6.73
C ASN A 197 -9.78 13.90 -7.92
N LYS A 198 -9.78 14.44 -9.13
CA LYS A 198 -9.58 13.66 -10.37
C LYS A 198 -8.15 13.13 -10.54
N GLY A 199 -7.17 13.68 -9.80
CA GLY A 199 -5.76 13.28 -9.87
C GLY A 199 -5.00 13.50 -8.57
N MET A 200 -3.95 12.72 -8.37
CA MET A 200 -3.09 12.78 -7.18
C MET A 200 -1.88 13.71 -7.34
N GLY A 201 -1.47 13.97 -8.58
CA GLY A 201 -0.22 14.68 -8.90
C GLY A 201 -0.07 16.07 -8.26
N PRO A 202 -1.07 16.94 -8.32
CA PRO A 202 -0.99 18.28 -7.71
C PRO A 202 -0.70 18.22 -6.20
N LEU A 203 -1.42 17.39 -5.45
CA LEU A 203 -1.20 17.25 -3.99
C LEU A 203 0.18 16.70 -3.67
N LEU A 204 0.62 15.69 -4.41
CA LEU A 204 1.94 15.11 -4.20
C LEU A 204 3.08 16.13 -4.38
N LYS A 205 2.92 17.03 -5.35
CA LYS A 205 3.91 18.08 -5.64
C LYS A 205 3.87 19.26 -4.67
N THR A 206 2.67 19.70 -4.27
CA THR A 206 2.52 20.97 -3.55
C THR A 206 2.45 20.83 -2.04
N LEU A 207 1.96 19.69 -1.53
CA LEU A 207 1.74 19.53 -0.10
C LEU A 207 3.03 19.62 0.72
N PRO A 208 4.16 18.99 0.34
CA PRO A 208 5.39 19.10 1.12
C PRO A 208 5.81 20.55 1.35
N GLY A 209 5.82 21.38 0.29
CA GLY A 209 6.18 22.79 0.37
C GLY A 209 5.22 23.66 1.19
N ARG A 210 3.96 23.20 1.37
CA ARG A 210 2.98 23.93 2.19
C ARG A 210 2.99 23.54 3.65
N VAL A 211 3.46 22.34 3.97
CA VAL A 211 3.42 21.81 5.34
C VAL A 211 4.77 21.92 6.03
N LEU A 212 5.84 21.51 5.37
CA LEU A 212 7.16 21.38 6.01
C LEU A 212 7.78 22.67 6.52
N PRO A 213 7.52 23.86 5.97
CA PRO A 213 8.01 25.12 6.55
C PRO A 213 7.57 25.36 8.01
N PHE A 214 6.49 24.70 8.45
CA PHE A 214 6.00 24.78 9.84
C PHE A 214 6.62 23.73 10.77
N PHE A 215 7.40 22.81 10.24
CA PHE A 215 8.01 21.67 10.96
C PHE A 215 9.50 21.60 10.59
N PRO A 216 10.38 22.30 11.30
CA PRO A 216 11.81 22.20 11.04
C PRO A 216 12.30 20.76 11.25
N PRO A 217 13.39 20.36 10.58
CA PRO A 217 14.01 19.07 10.82
C PRO A 217 14.33 18.90 12.31
N THR A 218 14.13 17.69 12.83
CA THR A 218 14.60 17.27 14.14
C THR A 218 16.03 16.76 13.99
N ASP A 219 16.92 17.22 14.84
CA ASP A 219 18.35 16.80 14.91
C ASP A 219 18.50 15.30 15.18
#